data_a3dc39c68781480e2f129237169a88ad
#
_entry.id   a3dc39c68781480e2f129237169a88ad
#
_cell.length_a   1.000
_cell.length_b   1.000
_cell.length_c   1.000
_cell.angle_alpha   90.00
_cell.angle_beta   90.00
_cell.angle_gamma   90.00
#
_symmetry.space_group_name_H-M   'P 1'
#
loop_
_entity.id
_entity.type
_entity.pdbx_description
1 polymer ?
#
loop_
_entity_poly.entity_id
_entity_poly.type
_entity_poly.pdbx_seq_one_letter_code
_entity_poly.pdbx_strand_id
1 'polypeptide(L)'
;MAVESATKHGFTEEEVERAWMGAQGSWRMVRKDKWPPHYMAFGRIGNRDVEMIAYSTESQFVIFHAKSPVGAKFKREYDENGR
;
A
#
# COMPACT_ATOMS: atom_id res chain seq x y z
N MET A 1 1.04 -13.46 -1.62
CA MET A 1 0.78 -12.03 -1.88
C MET A 1 0.51 -11.83 -3.36
N ALA A 2 -0.42 -10.97 -3.68
CA ALA A 2 -0.77 -10.67 -5.07
C ALA A 2 -0.67 -9.16 -5.32
N VAL A 3 -0.39 -8.79 -6.56
CA VAL A 3 -0.37 -7.39 -7.00
C VAL A 3 -1.39 -7.25 -8.12
N GLU A 4 -2.38 -6.38 -7.89
CA GLU A 4 -3.50 -6.19 -8.80
C GLU A 4 -3.60 -4.71 -9.14
N SER A 5 -3.50 -4.39 -10.41
CA SER A 5 -3.56 -3.00 -10.90
C SER A 5 -2.48 -2.04 -10.37
N ALA A 6 -1.61 -2.50 -9.47
CA ALA A 6 -0.59 -1.65 -8.86
C ALA A 6 0.57 -1.33 -9.81
N THR A 7 0.71 -2.07 -10.92
CA THR A 7 1.81 -1.89 -11.87
C THR A 7 1.55 -0.81 -12.91
N LYS A 8 0.37 -0.24 -12.98
CA LYS A 8 0.02 0.75 -14.00
C LYS A 8 0.80 2.07 -13.92
N HIS A 9 1.52 2.29 -12.83
CA HIS A 9 2.37 3.48 -12.64
C HIS A 9 3.85 3.21 -12.88
N GLY A 10 4.17 2.12 -13.59
CA GLY A 10 5.54 1.86 -14.04
C GLY A 10 6.38 0.98 -13.14
N PHE A 11 5.82 0.42 -12.09
CA PHE A 11 6.52 -0.53 -11.22
C PHE A 11 6.21 -1.96 -11.62
N THR A 12 7.18 -2.88 -11.41
CA THR A 12 6.92 -4.30 -11.60
C THR A 12 6.23 -4.89 -10.37
N GLU A 13 5.57 -6.03 -10.55
CA GLU A 13 4.94 -6.71 -9.41
C GLU A 13 5.95 -7.06 -8.33
N GLU A 14 7.13 -7.52 -8.73
CA GLU A 14 8.19 -7.90 -7.80
C GLU A 14 8.67 -6.69 -6.98
N GLU A 15 8.84 -5.54 -7.63
CA GLU A 15 9.22 -4.31 -6.94
C GLU A 15 8.17 -3.91 -5.90
N VAL A 16 6.89 -3.99 -6.27
CA VAL A 16 5.79 -3.62 -5.37
C VAL A 16 5.72 -4.58 -4.18
N GLU A 17 5.83 -5.88 -4.41
CA GLU A 17 5.81 -6.86 -3.31
C GLU A 17 6.97 -6.63 -2.34
N ARG A 18 8.15 -6.39 -2.87
CA ARG A 18 9.33 -6.14 -2.05
C ARG A 18 9.18 -4.87 -1.22
N ALA A 19 8.66 -3.81 -1.85
CA ALA A 19 8.41 -2.55 -1.15
C ALA A 19 7.37 -2.73 -0.05
N TRP A 20 6.31 -3.49 -0.32
CA TRP A 20 5.27 -3.77 0.67
C TRP A 20 5.84 -4.50 1.88
N MET A 21 6.60 -5.55 1.65
CA MET A 21 7.20 -6.32 2.74
C MET A 21 8.22 -5.51 3.53
N GLY A 22 8.98 -4.63 2.85
CA GLY A 22 9.92 -3.75 3.52
C GLY A 22 9.27 -2.63 4.31
N ALA A 23 7.99 -2.38 4.10
CA ALA A 23 7.24 -1.28 4.72
C ALA A 23 6.41 -1.70 5.93
N GLN A 24 6.66 -2.90 6.49
CA GLN A 24 5.85 -3.45 7.59
C GLN A 24 5.69 -2.49 8.76
N GLY A 25 6.71 -1.73 9.09
CA GLY A 25 6.64 -0.76 10.18
C GLY A 25 5.63 0.36 9.96
N SER A 26 5.20 0.58 8.71
CA SER A 26 4.21 1.60 8.36
C SER A 26 2.83 1.04 8.03
N TRP A 27 2.65 -0.27 8.03
CA TRP A 27 1.33 -0.85 7.73
C TRP A 27 0.29 -0.35 8.72
N ARG A 28 -0.79 0.23 8.21
CA ARG A 28 -1.86 0.78 9.04
C ARG A 28 -3.20 0.41 8.45
N MET A 29 -4.05 -0.21 9.27
CA MET A 29 -5.42 -0.53 8.84
C MET A 29 -6.21 0.77 8.66
N VAL A 30 -6.85 0.90 7.51
CA VAL A 30 -7.69 2.04 7.16
C VAL A 30 -9.02 1.51 6.67
N ARG A 31 -10.01 2.40 6.51
CA ARG A 31 -11.32 1.99 5.97
C ARG A 31 -11.86 0.75 6.69
N LYS A 32 -11.89 0.84 8.04
CA LYS A 32 -12.26 -0.29 8.90
C LYS A 32 -13.72 -0.73 8.72
N ASP A 33 -14.53 0.11 8.10
CA ASP A 33 -15.92 -0.18 7.74
C ASP A 33 -16.05 -1.01 6.46
N LYS A 34 -14.94 -1.26 5.78
CA LYS A 34 -14.91 -2.06 4.55
C LYS A 34 -14.55 -3.51 4.83
N TRP A 35 -15.06 -4.41 4.01
CA TRP A 35 -14.68 -5.80 4.06
C TRP A 35 -14.30 -6.27 2.65
N PRO A 36 -13.11 -6.83 2.44
CA PRO A 36 -12.04 -7.04 3.43
C PRO A 36 -11.39 -5.72 3.86
N PRO A 37 -10.73 -5.69 5.02
CA PRO A 37 -10.09 -4.47 5.50
C PRO A 37 -8.95 -4.02 4.60
N HIS A 38 -8.80 -2.70 4.47
CA HIS A 38 -7.73 -2.10 3.70
C HIS A 38 -6.57 -1.67 4.59
N TYR A 39 -5.37 -1.75 4.05
CA TYR A 39 -4.15 -1.30 4.72
C TYR A 39 -3.41 -0.34 3.81
N MET A 40 -2.83 0.68 4.41
CA MET A 40 -1.95 1.63 3.72
C MET A 40 -0.53 1.49 4.25
N ALA A 41 0.44 1.75 3.39
CA ALA A 41 1.85 1.73 3.76
C ALA A 41 2.65 2.72 2.94
N PHE A 42 3.75 3.20 3.54
CA PHE A 42 4.74 4.02 2.86
C PHE A 42 5.95 3.13 2.56
N GLY A 43 6.20 2.90 1.29
CA GLY A 43 7.31 2.07 0.85
C GLY A 43 8.34 2.84 0.07
N ARG A 44 9.32 2.11 -0.45
CA ARG A 44 10.38 2.69 -1.25
C ARG A 44 10.78 1.73 -2.36
N ILE A 45 10.90 2.27 -3.56
CA ILE A 45 11.38 1.52 -4.72
C ILE A 45 12.52 2.35 -5.31
N GLY A 46 13.76 1.84 -5.19
CA GLY A 46 14.93 2.61 -5.54
C GLY A 46 15.05 3.83 -4.63
N ASN A 47 15.13 5.03 -5.19
CA ASN A 47 15.17 6.27 -4.43
C ASN A 47 13.81 7.00 -4.40
N ARG A 48 12.73 6.31 -4.73
CA ARG A 48 11.39 6.91 -4.83
C ARG A 48 10.52 6.42 -3.68
N ASP A 49 9.85 7.37 -3.02
CA ASP A 49 8.84 7.04 -2.02
C ASP A 49 7.56 6.64 -2.73
N VAL A 50 6.92 5.59 -2.24
CA VAL A 50 5.74 5.00 -2.88
C VAL A 50 4.61 4.86 -1.86
N GLU A 51 3.43 5.36 -2.24
CA GLU A 51 2.21 5.09 -1.49
C GLU A 51 1.60 3.77 -1.96
N MET A 52 1.18 2.93 -1.02
CA MET A 52 0.63 1.62 -1.35
C MET A 52 -0.62 1.34 -0.55
N ILE A 53 -1.59 0.69 -1.20
CA ILE A 53 -2.82 0.26 -0.56
C ILE A 53 -3.06 -1.21 -0.92
N ALA A 54 -3.40 -2.00 0.08
CA ALA A 54 -3.74 -3.41 -0.10
C ALA A 54 -4.98 -3.75 0.69
N TYR A 55 -5.69 -4.78 0.27
CA TYR A 55 -6.70 -5.39 1.12
C TYR A 55 -6.22 -6.76 1.60
N SER A 56 -6.71 -7.16 2.77
CA SER A 56 -6.31 -8.41 3.40
C SER A 56 -7.38 -9.46 3.17
N THR A 57 -7.00 -10.60 2.61
CA THR A 57 -7.86 -11.77 2.53
C THR A 57 -7.46 -12.74 3.64
N GLU A 58 -8.17 -13.87 3.76
CA GLU A 58 -7.82 -14.89 4.76
C GLU A 58 -6.41 -15.44 4.59
N SER A 59 -5.88 -15.42 3.37
CA SER A 59 -4.61 -16.06 3.05
C SER A 59 -3.49 -15.10 2.66
N GLN A 60 -3.80 -13.86 2.28
CA GLN A 60 -2.76 -12.96 1.76
C GLN A 60 -3.21 -11.52 1.67
N PHE A 61 -2.25 -10.63 1.47
CA PHE A 61 -2.50 -9.27 1.03
C PHE A 61 -2.62 -9.22 -0.49
N VAL A 62 -3.51 -8.37 -0.99
CA VAL A 62 -3.62 -8.06 -2.41
C VAL A 62 -3.38 -6.55 -2.57
N ILE A 63 -2.23 -6.20 -3.13
CA ILE A 63 -1.84 -4.80 -3.32
C ILE A 63 -2.50 -4.32 -4.61
N PHE A 64 -3.39 -3.33 -4.50
CA PHE A 64 -4.13 -2.84 -5.67
C PHE A 64 -3.77 -1.41 -6.05
N HIS A 65 -2.90 -0.76 -5.28
CA HIS A 65 -2.47 0.61 -5.56
C HIS A 65 -1.01 0.81 -5.14
N ALA A 66 -0.21 1.32 -6.06
CA ALA A 66 1.17 1.71 -5.79
C ALA A 66 1.51 2.89 -6.69
N LYS A 67 1.88 4.01 -6.10
CA LYS A 67 2.11 5.26 -6.84
C LYS A 67 3.22 6.07 -6.19
N SER A 68 4.00 6.75 -7.00
CA SER A 68 5.04 7.70 -6.58
C SER A 68 4.85 9.02 -7.33
N PRO A 69 5.05 10.16 -6.68
CA PRO A 69 5.37 10.35 -5.27
C PRO A 69 4.15 10.15 -4.37
N VAL A 70 4.38 10.13 -3.05
CA VAL A 70 3.30 10.01 -2.08
C VAL A 70 2.46 11.30 -2.10
N GLY A 71 1.15 11.17 -2.28
CA GLY A 71 0.26 12.31 -2.40
C GLY A 71 -0.27 12.81 -1.07
N ALA A 72 -0.73 14.07 -1.07
CA ALA A 72 -1.29 14.69 0.14
C ALA A 72 -2.58 14.00 0.62
N LYS A 73 -3.41 13.56 -0.33
CA LYS A 73 -4.66 12.87 0.00
C LYS A 73 -4.38 11.54 0.70
N PHE A 74 -3.38 10.79 0.21
CA PHE A 74 -2.96 9.54 0.81
C PHE A 74 -2.47 9.75 2.25
N LYS A 75 -1.58 10.74 2.44
CA LYS A 75 -1.05 11.08 3.76
C LYS A 75 -2.16 11.44 4.73
N ARG A 76 -3.15 12.20 4.29
CA ARG A 76 -4.27 12.61 5.13
C ARG A 76 -5.06 11.41 5.61
N GLU A 77 -5.42 10.52 4.71
CA GLU A 77 -6.18 9.31 5.08
C GLU A 77 -5.39 8.43 6.04
N TYR A 78 -4.10 8.26 5.76
CA TYR A 78 -3.20 7.48 6.62
C TYR A 78 -3.15 8.06 8.04
N ASP A 79 -2.97 9.38 8.15
CA ASP A 79 -2.85 10.05 9.45
C ASP A 79 -4.16 10.01 10.24
N GLU A 80 -5.29 10.19 9.56
CA GLU A 80 -6.60 10.17 10.22
C GLU A 80 -6.91 8.81 10.85
N ASN A 81 -6.44 7.74 10.25
CA ASN A 81 -6.68 6.38 10.75
C ASN A 81 -5.68 5.92 11.79
N GLY A 82 -4.69 6.74 12.10
CA GLY A 82 -3.69 6.45 13.12
C GLY A 82 -4.06 6.89 14.51
N ARG A 83 -5.26 7.43 14.69
CA ARG A 83 -5.71 8.03 15.95
C ARG A 83 -6.65 7.13 16.71
#